data_7812fa73cb5d053f473fc08355e7b9f3
#
_entry.id   7812fa73cb5d053f473fc08355e7b9f3
#
_cell.length_a   1.000
_cell.length_b   1.000
_cell.length_c   1.000
_cell.angle_alpha   90.00
_cell.angle_beta   90.00
_cell.angle_gamma   90.00
#
_symmetry.space_group_name_H-M   'P 1'
#
loop_
_entity.id
_entity.type
_entity.pdbx_description
1 polymer ?
#
loop_
_entity_poly.entity_id
_entity_poly.type
_entity_poly.pdbx_seq_one_letter_code
_entity_poly.pdbx_strand_id
1 'polypeptide(L)'
;MAEVFNPIFAEIIHLETPCLLDLSEIGGFSNSKSDLSQYRSIDDFVKNACPDYISDVSMENLDRMLLWPEIRLLNSPDTTTDQFFIYGWSPKIFVQNAGGSHHMAAAHYLAKKLSQCVPIQSKVSLNLISNKALQNFDSKYAAFAVPDDALIDMGNDLSESGLEYQLVFFRER
;
A
#
# COMPACT_ATOMS: atom_id res chain seq x y z
N MET A 1 18.02 -0.73 -13.10
CA MET A 1 16.55 -0.96 -13.07
C MET A 1 15.78 0.21 -12.44
N ALA A 2 16.17 0.71 -11.28
CA ALA A 2 15.50 1.85 -10.63
C ALA A 2 15.54 3.15 -11.45
N GLU A 3 16.58 3.37 -12.27
CA GLU A 3 16.75 4.62 -12.99
C GLU A 3 15.78 4.86 -14.15
N VAL A 4 15.24 3.80 -14.77
CA VAL A 4 14.30 3.93 -15.90
C VAL A 4 12.89 4.22 -15.39
N PHE A 5 12.49 3.64 -14.27
CA PHE A 5 11.14 3.78 -13.72
C PHE A 5 11.00 4.89 -12.67
N ASN A 6 12.08 5.28 -12.00
CA ASN A 6 12.06 6.35 -11.00
C ASN A 6 11.45 7.68 -11.51
N PRO A 7 11.74 8.13 -12.74
CA PRO A 7 11.12 9.36 -13.26
C PRO A 7 9.61 9.26 -13.47
N ILE A 8 9.05 8.04 -13.65
CA ILE A 8 7.63 7.84 -13.90
C ILE A 8 6.81 8.05 -12.62
N PHE A 9 7.41 7.73 -11.47
CA PHE A 9 6.77 7.85 -10.15
C PHE A 9 7.16 9.12 -9.40
N ALA A 10 7.71 10.12 -10.08
CA ALA A 10 8.43 11.22 -9.44
C ALA A 10 7.56 12.38 -8.94
N GLU A 11 6.24 12.34 -9.09
CA GLU A 11 5.39 13.43 -8.62
C GLU A 11 4.70 13.03 -7.31
N ILE A 12 5.26 13.50 -6.18
CA ILE A 12 4.67 13.32 -4.85
C ILE A 12 4.16 14.68 -4.41
N ILE A 13 2.85 14.76 -4.16
CA ILE A 13 2.19 15.95 -3.64
C ILE A 13 1.85 15.71 -2.17
N HIS A 14 2.38 16.53 -1.29
CA HIS A 14 2.01 16.54 0.12
C HIS A 14 0.85 17.51 0.32
N LEU A 15 -0.30 17.00 0.77
CA LEU A 15 -1.42 17.85 1.12
C LEU A 15 -1.18 18.45 2.51
N GLU A 16 -1.19 19.77 2.59
CA GLU A 16 -0.95 20.48 3.85
C GLU A 16 -2.12 20.33 4.83
N THR A 17 -3.34 20.22 4.32
CA THR A 17 -4.52 20.01 5.14
C THR A 17 -4.66 18.52 5.49
N PRO A 18 -4.70 18.16 6.78
CA PRO A 18 -4.93 16.80 7.20
C PRO A 18 -6.27 16.28 6.70
N CYS A 19 -6.30 15.03 6.25
CA CYS A 19 -7.51 14.33 5.84
C CYS A 19 -8.07 13.54 7.02
N LEU A 20 -9.39 13.60 7.20
CA LEU A 20 -10.13 12.79 8.15
C LEU A 20 -10.81 11.63 7.40
N LEU A 21 -10.53 10.40 7.81
CA LEU A 21 -11.08 9.18 7.23
C LEU A 21 -11.68 8.31 8.33
N ASP A 22 -12.58 7.42 7.95
CA ASP A 22 -12.94 6.30 8.80
C ASP A 22 -11.87 5.19 8.69
N LEU A 23 -11.52 4.55 9.80
CA LEU A 23 -10.55 3.44 9.82
C LEU A 23 -10.93 2.34 8.82
N SER A 24 -12.23 2.11 8.59
CA SER A 24 -12.74 1.11 7.65
C SER A 24 -12.45 1.42 6.17
N GLU A 25 -12.11 2.68 5.84
CA GLU A 25 -11.78 3.11 4.48
C GLU A 25 -10.31 2.82 4.10
N ILE A 26 -9.49 2.44 5.08
CA ILE A 26 -8.10 2.07 4.84
C ILE A 26 -8.05 0.76 4.06
N GLY A 27 -7.37 0.78 2.92
CA GLY A 27 -7.25 -0.35 2.01
C GLY A 27 -5.98 -1.19 2.20
N GLY A 28 -5.01 -0.72 2.99
CA GLY A 28 -3.76 -1.43 3.24
C GLY A 28 -2.75 -0.66 4.07
N PHE A 29 -1.63 -1.35 4.36
CA PHE A 29 -0.47 -0.78 5.05
C PHE A 29 0.74 -0.83 4.13
N SER A 30 1.62 0.16 4.24
CA SER A 30 2.86 0.18 3.47
C SER A 30 3.99 -0.57 4.17
N ASN A 31 3.86 -0.83 5.46
CA ASN A 31 4.89 -1.48 6.27
C ASN A 31 4.29 -2.42 7.33
N SER A 32 4.95 -3.54 7.56
CA SER A 32 4.63 -4.50 8.62
C SER A 32 5.86 -5.37 8.91
N LYS A 33 5.93 -5.95 10.10
CA LYS A 33 6.91 -7.01 10.42
C LYS A 33 6.60 -8.31 9.68
N SER A 34 5.34 -8.53 9.30
CA SER A 34 4.91 -9.63 8.44
C SER A 34 5.07 -9.25 6.96
N ASP A 35 5.37 -10.23 6.14
CA ASP A 35 5.35 -10.06 4.68
C ASP A 35 3.90 -9.88 4.20
N LEU A 36 3.54 -8.65 3.89
CA LEU A 36 2.19 -8.29 3.47
C LEU A 36 1.83 -8.84 2.07
N SER A 37 2.81 -9.25 1.27
CA SER A 37 2.58 -9.78 -0.07
C SER A 37 1.85 -11.14 -0.07
N GLN A 38 1.80 -11.80 1.08
CA GLN A 38 1.10 -13.08 1.27
C GLN A 38 -0.41 -12.92 1.47
N TYR A 39 -0.90 -11.70 1.69
CA TYR A 39 -2.28 -11.44 2.06
C TYR A 39 -3.01 -10.59 1.03
N ARG A 40 -4.25 -10.97 0.71
CA ARG A 40 -5.06 -10.30 -0.31
C ARG A 40 -5.78 -9.04 0.19
N SER A 41 -5.93 -8.91 1.50
CA SER A 41 -6.64 -7.80 2.16
C SER A 41 -6.22 -7.66 3.61
N ILE A 42 -6.62 -6.54 4.26
CA ILE A 42 -6.46 -6.36 5.70
C ILE A 42 -7.19 -7.45 6.48
N ASP A 43 -8.38 -7.84 6.04
CA ASP A 43 -9.16 -8.91 6.67
C ASP A 43 -8.45 -10.27 6.58
N ASP A 44 -7.81 -10.54 5.45
CA ASP A 44 -7.01 -11.75 5.25
C ASP A 44 -5.75 -11.74 6.11
N PHE A 45 -5.08 -10.59 6.15
CA PHE A 45 -3.90 -10.40 7.00
C PHE A 45 -4.21 -10.66 8.47
N VAL A 46 -5.24 -10.02 9.04
CA VAL A 46 -5.54 -10.17 10.46
C VAL A 46 -5.97 -11.58 10.83
N LYS A 47 -6.74 -12.25 9.98
CA LYS A 47 -7.20 -13.64 10.21
C LYS A 47 -6.06 -14.66 10.23
N ASN A 48 -4.99 -14.42 9.48
CA ASN A 48 -3.89 -15.36 9.35
C ASN A 48 -2.68 -14.98 10.21
N ALA A 49 -2.38 -13.68 10.35
CA ALA A 49 -1.21 -13.22 11.09
C ALA A 49 -1.46 -12.97 12.58
N CYS A 50 -2.69 -12.61 12.97
CA CYS A 50 -3.01 -12.30 14.36
C CYS A 50 -4.46 -12.63 14.74
N PRO A 51 -4.91 -13.88 14.54
CA PRO A 51 -6.31 -14.30 14.79
C PRO A 51 -6.76 -14.07 16.24
N ASP A 52 -5.86 -14.15 17.19
CA ASP A 52 -6.17 -13.94 18.61
C ASP A 52 -6.65 -12.51 18.90
N TYR A 53 -6.22 -11.53 18.09
CA TYR A 53 -6.62 -10.11 18.27
C TYR A 53 -8.08 -9.86 17.88
N ILE A 54 -8.68 -10.75 17.11
CA ILE A 54 -10.05 -10.65 16.62
C ILE A 54 -10.96 -11.78 17.12
N SER A 55 -10.48 -12.61 18.04
CA SER A 55 -11.24 -13.73 18.61
C SER A 55 -12.48 -13.28 19.39
N ASP A 56 -12.41 -12.10 20.01
CA ASP A 56 -13.53 -11.45 20.66
C ASP A 56 -13.94 -10.21 19.83
N VAL A 57 -15.17 -10.25 19.29
CA VAL A 57 -15.75 -9.15 18.50
C VAL A 57 -16.61 -8.29 19.44
N SER A 58 -15.96 -7.42 20.20
CA SER A 58 -16.58 -6.54 21.17
C SER A 58 -16.01 -5.11 21.08
N MET A 59 -16.75 -4.13 21.62
CA MET A 59 -16.27 -2.75 21.74
C MET A 59 -15.06 -2.67 22.65
N GLU A 60 -15.03 -3.43 23.72
CA GLU A 60 -13.89 -3.49 24.65
C GLU A 60 -12.61 -3.94 23.93
N ASN A 61 -12.72 -4.97 23.08
CA ASN A 61 -11.58 -5.43 22.30
C ASN A 61 -11.15 -4.40 21.23
N LEU A 62 -12.13 -3.73 20.57
CA LEU A 62 -11.82 -2.66 19.64
C LEU A 62 -11.04 -1.54 20.33
N ASP A 63 -11.52 -1.06 21.48
CA ASP A 63 -10.84 -0.02 22.26
C ASP A 63 -9.43 -0.45 22.67
N ARG A 64 -9.26 -1.70 23.10
CA ARG A 64 -7.95 -2.26 23.44
C ARG A 64 -6.98 -2.25 22.24
N MET A 65 -7.46 -2.57 21.03
CA MET A 65 -6.63 -2.51 19.82
C MET A 65 -6.25 -1.07 19.48
N LEU A 66 -7.20 -0.14 19.56
CA LEU A 66 -6.98 1.29 19.24
C LEU A 66 -6.02 1.98 20.21
N LEU A 67 -6.01 1.56 21.48
CA LEU A 67 -5.11 2.11 22.50
C LEU A 67 -3.64 1.64 22.34
N TRP A 68 -3.33 0.78 21.36
CA TRP A 68 -1.96 0.32 21.17
C TRP A 68 -1.03 1.47 20.77
N PRO A 69 0.05 1.75 21.53
CA PRO A 69 0.85 2.96 21.34
C PRO A 69 1.48 3.10 19.95
N GLU A 70 1.76 1.97 19.26
CA GLU A 70 2.34 2.00 17.93
C GLU A 70 1.33 2.38 16.83
N ILE A 71 0.04 2.52 17.13
CA ILE A 71 -0.92 3.18 16.24
C ILE A 71 -0.77 4.69 16.44
N ARG A 72 0.32 5.23 15.92
CA ARG A 72 0.75 6.61 16.18
C ARG A 72 -0.20 7.64 15.62
N LEU A 73 -0.91 7.34 14.55
CA LEU A 73 -1.93 8.23 14.00
C LEU A 73 -3.03 8.57 15.02
N LEU A 74 -3.31 7.69 15.97
CA LEU A 74 -4.28 7.92 17.04
C LEU A 74 -3.62 8.35 18.35
N ASN A 75 -2.49 7.73 18.70
CA ASN A 75 -1.91 7.84 20.04
C ASN A 75 -0.75 8.85 20.12
N SER A 76 -0.26 9.37 18.98
CA SER A 76 0.82 10.36 18.94
C SER A 76 0.74 11.20 17.65
N PRO A 77 -0.43 11.78 17.30
CA PRO A 77 -0.66 12.40 15.99
C PRO A 77 0.26 13.60 15.72
N ASP A 78 0.64 14.35 16.76
CA ASP A 78 1.45 15.57 16.62
C ASP A 78 2.94 15.29 16.34
N THR A 79 3.42 14.10 16.68
CA THR A 79 4.84 13.74 16.61
C THR A 79 5.15 12.63 15.62
N THR A 80 4.12 11.96 15.09
CA THR A 80 4.32 10.86 14.17
C THR A 80 4.69 11.32 12.77
N THR A 81 5.50 10.50 12.10
CA THR A 81 5.73 10.56 10.66
C THR A 81 4.82 9.62 9.88
N ASP A 82 3.99 8.84 10.57
CA ASP A 82 3.00 8.00 9.93
C ASP A 82 1.96 8.88 9.22
N GLN A 83 1.52 8.46 8.04
CA GLN A 83 0.64 9.26 7.19
C GLN A 83 -0.18 8.40 6.23
N PHE A 84 -1.17 9.02 5.58
CA PHE A 84 -1.88 8.36 4.49
C PHE A 84 -1.10 8.48 3.19
N PHE A 85 -1.12 7.39 2.42
CA PHE A 85 -0.59 7.31 1.07
C PHE A 85 -1.72 7.00 0.09
N ILE A 86 -1.83 7.82 -0.94
CA ILE A 86 -2.74 7.61 -2.05
C ILE A 86 -1.90 7.48 -3.31
N TYR A 87 -2.16 6.43 -4.08
CA TYR A 87 -1.57 6.25 -5.41
C TYR A 87 -2.61 6.58 -6.46
N GLY A 88 -2.33 7.49 -7.37
CA GLY A 88 -3.27 7.96 -8.40
C GLY A 88 -3.80 6.87 -9.34
N TRP A 89 -3.16 5.70 -9.34
CA TRP A 89 -3.57 4.51 -10.09
C TRP A 89 -4.29 3.46 -9.25
N SER A 90 -4.53 3.72 -7.98
CA SER A 90 -5.19 2.81 -7.04
C SER A 90 -6.36 3.50 -6.34
N PRO A 91 -7.53 2.86 -6.25
CA PRO A 91 -8.64 3.41 -5.47
C PRO A 91 -8.45 3.24 -3.95
N LYS A 92 -7.37 2.59 -3.51
CA LYS A 92 -7.11 2.29 -2.10
C LYS A 92 -6.32 3.40 -1.44
N ILE A 93 -6.63 3.65 -0.17
CA ILE A 93 -5.86 4.51 0.72
C ILE A 93 -5.00 3.60 1.60
N PHE A 94 -3.70 3.89 1.65
CA PHE A 94 -2.75 3.13 2.46
C PHE A 94 -2.30 3.94 3.65
N VAL A 95 -1.98 3.27 4.74
CA VAL A 95 -1.25 3.87 5.86
C VAL A 95 0.23 3.56 5.71
N GLN A 96 1.04 4.60 5.62
CA GLN A 96 2.48 4.49 5.84
C GLN A 96 2.71 4.54 7.33
N ASN A 97 3.01 3.40 7.93
CA ASN A 97 3.22 3.26 9.36
C ASN A 97 4.60 2.69 9.68
N ALA A 98 5.19 3.14 10.77
CA ALA A 98 6.46 2.61 11.26
C ALA A 98 6.28 1.43 12.24
N GLY A 99 5.04 1.13 12.63
CA GLY A 99 4.68 0.01 13.52
C GLY A 99 3.17 -0.10 13.72
N GLY A 100 2.73 -1.05 14.56
CA GLY A 100 1.33 -1.20 14.95
C GLY A 100 0.39 -1.79 13.90
N SER A 101 0.91 -2.29 12.76
CA SER A 101 0.08 -2.80 11.66
C SER A 101 -0.87 -3.93 12.08
N HIS A 102 -0.44 -4.85 12.96
CA HIS A 102 -1.30 -5.94 13.43
C HIS A 102 -2.47 -5.42 14.28
N HIS A 103 -2.22 -4.52 15.23
CA HIS A 103 -3.26 -3.93 16.06
C HIS A 103 -4.21 -3.06 15.24
N MET A 104 -3.66 -2.26 14.31
CA MET A 104 -4.46 -1.42 13.43
C MET A 104 -5.33 -2.26 12.47
N ALA A 105 -4.80 -3.37 11.95
CA ALA A 105 -5.58 -4.32 11.14
C ALA A 105 -6.69 -5.00 11.95
N ALA A 106 -6.42 -5.37 13.20
CA ALA A 106 -7.42 -5.93 14.09
C ALA A 106 -8.50 -4.89 14.42
N ALA A 107 -8.12 -3.64 14.74
CA ALA A 107 -9.07 -2.56 14.96
C ALA A 107 -9.95 -2.29 13.72
N HIS A 108 -9.35 -2.25 12.51
CA HIS A 108 -10.08 -2.13 11.26
C HIS A 108 -11.12 -3.24 11.07
N TYR A 109 -10.72 -4.49 11.30
CA TYR A 109 -11.63 -5.64 11.21
C TYR A 109 -12.78 -5.55 12.22
N LEU A 110 -12.45 -5.25 13.48
CA LEU A 110 -13.45 -5.13 14.57
C LEU A 110 -14.41 -3.98 14.31
N ALA A 111 -13.91 -2.80 13.92
CA ALA A 111 -14.75 -1.64 13.59
C ALA A 111 -15.76 -1.98 12.48
N LYS A 112 -15.32 -2.64 11.42
CA LYS A 112 -16.21 -3.12 10.34
C LYS A 112 -17.24 -4.12 10.84
N LYS A 113 -16.85 -5.08 11.66
CA LYS A 113 -17.78 -6.09 12.23
C LYS A 113 -18.81 -5.50 13.15
N LEU A 114 -18.43 -4.50 13.92
CA LEU A 114 -19.28 -3.81 14.87
C LEU A 114 -20.08 -2.66 14.22
N SER A 115 -19.83 -2.35 12.93
CA SER A 115 -20.36 -1.18 12.23
C SER A 115 -20.05 0.13 12.99
N GLN A 116 -18.86 0.19 13.59
CA GLN A 116 -18.39 1.31 14.37
C GLN A 116 -17.53 2.23 13.52
N CYS A 117 -17.89 3.51 13.44
CA CYS A 117 -17.05 4.53 12.83
C CYS A 117 -15.88 4.89 13.77
N VAL A 118 -14.67 4.82 13.27
CA VAL A 118 -13.44 5.20 13.99
C VAL A 118 -12.72 6.26 13.17
N PRO A 119 -12.87 7.56 13.50
CA PRO A 119 -12.23 8.63 12.74
C PRO A 119 -10.71 8.64 12.98
N ILE A 120 -9.94 8.71 11.90
CA ILE A 120 -8.49 8.88 11.91
C ILE A 120 -8.14 10.08 11.06
N GLN A 121 -7.31 10.97 11.61
CA GLN A 121 -6.81 12.14 10.90
C GLN A 121 -5.33 12.01 10.63
N SER A 122 -4.92 12.34 9.40
CA SER A 122 -3.51 12.31 9.02
C SER A 122 -3.19 13.24 7.85
N LYS A 123 -1.90 13.56 7.72
CA LYS A 123 -1.35 14.12 6.48
C LYS A 123 -1.52 13.11 5.34
N VAL A 124 -1.54 13.60 4.12
CA VAL A 124 -1.68 12.77 2.92
C VAL A 124 -0.52 13.02 1.98
N SER A 125 0.12 11.94 1.53
CA SER A 125 1.02 11.96 0.38
C SER A 125 0.33 11.34 -0.81
N LEU A 126 0.08 12.15 -1.83
CA LEU A 126 -0.48 11.72 -3.11
C LEU A 126 0.65 11.43 -4.08
N ASN A 127 0.75 10.19 -4.51
CA ASN A 127 1.75 9.74 -5.47
C ASN A 127 1.11 9.63 -6.85
N LEU A 128 1.58 10.43 -7.79
CA LEU A 128 1.06 10.49 -9.15
C LEU A 128 2.11 9.99 -10.14
N ILE A 129 1.63 9.53 -11.28
CA ILE A 129 2.49 9.27 -12.43
C ILE A 129 2.71 10.61 -13.15
N SER A 130 3.96 10.99 -13.32
CA SER A 130 4.32 12.20 -14.07
C SER A 130 3.98 12.03 -15.56
N ASN A 131 3.06 12.84 -16.08
CA ASN A 131 2.73 12.84 -17.51
C ASN A 131 3.95 13.11 -18.40
N LYS A 132 4.85 13.99 -17.95
CA LYS A 132 6.10 14.29 -18.69
C LYS A 132 7.02 13.09 -18.71
N ALA A 133 7.16 12.37 -17.60
CA ALA A 133 7.99 11.17 -17.53
C ALA A 133 7.38 10.04 -18.37
N LEU A 134 6.05 9.89 -18.36
CA LEU A 134 5.35 8.92 -19.19
C LEU A 134 5.55 9.20 -20.68
N GLN A 135 5.41 10.46 -21.12
CA GLN A 135 5.69 10.85 -22.50
C GLN A 135 7.13 10.60 -22.93
N ASN A 136 8.08 10.88 -22.04
CA ASN A 136 9.49 10.58 -22.28
C ASN A 136 9.74 9.07 -22.39
N PHE A 137 9.05 8.27 -21.58
CA PHE A 137 9.12 6.82 -21.67
C PHE A 137 8.56 6.34 -23.01
N ASP A 138 7.36 6.72 -23.38
CA ASP A 138 6.68 6.33 -24.61
C ASP A 138 7.46 6.73 -25.87
N SER A 139 8.24 7.83 -25.79
CA SER A 139 9.07 8.28 -26.92
C SER A 139 10.35 7.45 -27.12
N LYS A 140 10.77 6.66 -26.13
CA LYS A 140 12.04 5.93 -26.14
C LYS A 140 11.89 4.43 -26.03
N TYR A 141 10.80 3.97 -25.41
CA TYR A 141 10.61 2.58 -25.06
C TYR A 141 9.24 2.08 -25.49
N ALA A 142 9.16 0.82 -25.85
CA ALA A 142 7.91 0.09 -25.98
C ALA A 142 7.79 -0.86 -24.78
N ALA A 143 6.64 -0.86 -24.10
CA ALA A 143 6.37 -1.76 -22.98
C ALA A 143 5.33 -2.79 -23.38
N PHE A 144 5.63 -4.05 -23.11
CA PHE A 144 4.74 -5.17 -23.39
C PHE A 144 4.54 -5.98 -22.12
N ALA A 145 3.31 -6.40 -21.85
CA ALA A 145 3.01 -7.40 -20.84
C ALA A 145 3.11 -8.78 -21.50
N VAL A 146 3.95 -9.64 -20.94
CA VAL A 146 4.22 -10.98 -21.48
C VAL A 146 3.87 -12.01 -20.42
N PRO A 147 3.07 -13.04 -20.72
CA PRO A 147 2.83 -14.16 -19.83
C PRO A 147 4.14 -14.90 -19.48
N ASP A 148 4.22 -15.46 -18.28
CA ASP A 148 5.44 -16.14 -17.77
C ASP A 148 5.89 -17.30 -18.66
N ASP A 149 4.98 -18.01 -19.29
CA ASP A 149 5.25 -19.14 -20.18
C ASP A 149 5.87 -18.72 -21.53
N ALA A 150 5.63 -17.47 -21.96
CA ALA A 150 6.21 -16.93 -23.20
C ALA A 150 7.56 -16.20 -22.97
N LEU A 151 7.99 -16.04 -21.74
CA LEU A 151 9.09 -15.15 -21.35
C LEU A 151 10.45 -15.66 -21.82
N ILE A 152 10.66 -16.98 -21.85
CA ILE A 152 11.92 -17.62 -22.29
C ILE A 152 12.08 -17.46 -23.79
N ASP A 153 11.03 -17.77 -24.56
CA ASP A 153 11.09 -17.71 -26.02
C ASP A 153 11.27 -16.26 -26.49
N MET A 154 10.51 -15.33 -25.92
CA MET A 154 10.64 -13.91 -26.20
C MET A 154 12.02 -13.34 -25.82
N GLY A 155 12.60 -13.80 -24.71
CA GLY A 155 13.94 -13.41 -24.29
C GLY A 155 15.01 -13.86 -25.26
N ASN A 156 14.87 -15.06 -25.83
CA ASN A 156 15.76 -15.58 -26.87
C ASN A 156 15.64 -14.77 -28.16
N ASP A 157 14.42 -14.53 -28.64
CA ASP A 157 14.15 -13.76 -29.86
C ASP A 157 14.68 -12.32 -29.76
N LEU A 158 14.49 -11.66 -28.61
CA LEU A 158 15.01 -10.32 -28.34
C LEU A 158 16.55 -10.30 -28.33
N SER A 159 17.17 -11.32 -27.74
CA SER A 159 18.64 -11.44 -27.71
C SER A 159 19.21 -11.63 -29.12
N GLU A 160 18.57 -12.42 -29.96
CA GLU A 160 18.98 -12.65 -31.36
C GLU A 160 18.72 -11.41 -32.22
N SER A 161 17.72 -10.58 -31.91
CA SER A 161 17.44 -9.36 -32.68
C SER A 161 18.46 -8.24 -32.49
N GLY A 162 19.30 -8.30 -31.46
CA GLY A 162 20.23 -7.24 -31.10
C GLY A 162 19.60 -5.99 -30.53
N LEU A 163 18.31 -6.04 -30.15
CA LEU A 163 17.63 -4.94 -29.49
C LEU A 163 18.03 -4.88 -28.02
N GLU A 164 18.21 -3.68 -27.51
CA GLU A 164 18.33 -3.48 -26.06
C GLU A 164 16.96 -3.67 -25.40
N TYR A 165 16.88 -4.58 -24.45
CA TYR A 165 15.65 -4.84 -23.71
C TYR A 165 15.90 -5.02 -22.22
N GLN A 166 14.86 -4.84 -21.43
CA GLN A 166 14.87 -5.09 -20.00
C GLN A 166 13.62 -5.86 -19.59
N LEU A 167 13.79 -6.96 -18.89
CA LEU A 167 12.71 -7.73 -18.31
C LEU A 167 12.42 -7.23 -16.90
N VAL A 168 11.15 -6.89 -16.63
CA VAL A 168 10.67 -6.49 -15.32
C VAL A 168 9.56 -7.46 -14.92
N PHE A 169 9.78 -8.18 -13.82
CA PHE A 169 8.81 -9.12 -13.32
C PHE A 169 7.80 -8.40 -12.43
N PHE A 170 6.54 -8.46 -12.81
CA PHE A 170 5.43 -8.03 -11.95
C PHE A 170 4.94 -9.27 -11.19
N ARG A 171 5.11 -9.27 -9.88
CA ARG A 171 4.40 -10.23 -9.04
C ARG A 171 3.04 -9.64 -8.70
N GLU A 172 1.98 -10.39 -8.93
CA GLU A 172 0.68 -10.04 -8.35
C GLU A 172 0.83 -9.99 -6.81
N ARG A 173 0.53 -8.84 -6.24
CA ARG A 173 0.53 -8.63 -4.78
C ARG A 173 -0.90 -8.70 -4.24
#